data_efd4570f9f53678e749d13dbb36a145c
#
_entry.id   efd4570f9f53678e749d13dbb36a145c
#
_cell.length_a   1.000
_cell.length_b   1.000
_cell.length_c   1.000
_cell.angle_alpha   90.00
_cell.angle_beta   90.00
_cell.angle_gamma   90.00
#
_symmetry.space_group_name_H-M   'P 1'
#
loop_
_entity.id
_entity.type
_entity.pdbx_description
1 polymer ?
#
loop_
_entity_poly.entity_id
_entity_poly.type
_entity_poly.pdbx_seq_one_letter_code
_entity_poly.pdbx_strand_id
1 'polypeptide(L)'
;LISMIFLILTIIGFNILYMASVTLRTILVIKGYSLIASFLSMFEVFVYLMGLTIVLDNLDNPINVFAYCMGWGIGVYFGSRIEEYMALGYVTVQIVVDSLEHELPSYLRNHGYGVTSWYGDGKNGKRLILQVLTKRNNEKNLLYLINELSPQSFVISYEPKYFKGGFWVNRLKGNFVRNNKN
;
A
#
# COMPACT_ATOMS: atom_id res chain seq x y z
N LEU A 1 -4.53 -38.60 -16.19
CA LEU A 1 -4.77 -37.19 -16.59
C LEU A 1 -5.24 -36.36 -15.40
N ILE A 2 -6.29 -36.76 -14.67
CA ILE A 2 -6.85 -36.03 -13.51
C ILE A 2 -5.80 -35.85 -12.40
N SER A 3 -5.04 -36.89 -12.06
CA SER A 3 -3.98 -36.83 -11.04
C SER A 3 -2.85 -35.88 -11.44
N MET A 4 -2.50 -35.82 -12.71
CA MET A 4 -1.48 -34.91 -13.24
C MET A 4 -1.93 -33.43 -13.16
N ILE A 5 -3.17 -33.14 -13.53
CA ILE A 5 -3.74 -31.80 -13.43
C ILE A 5 -3.78 -31.35 -11.96
N PHE A 6 -4.21 -32.23 -11.06
CA PHE A 6 -4.25 -31.96 -9.63
C PHE A 6 -2.84 -31.64 -9.07
N LEU A 7 -1.81 -32.41 -9.48
CA LEU A 7 -0.43 -32.18 -9.10
C LEU A 7 0.06 -30.80 -9.56
N ILE A 8 -0.17 -30.44 -10.84
CA ILE A 8 0.19 -29.14 -11.39
C ILE A 8 -0.46 -27.99 -10.63
N LEU A 9 -1.76 -28.10 -10.36
CA LEU A 9 -2.48 -27.08 -9.58
C LEU A 9 -1.95 -26.96 -8.15
N THR A 10 -1.56 -28.06 -7.54
CA THR A 10 -0.96 -28.06 -6.20
C THR A 10 0.40 -27.37 -6.22
N ILE A 11 1.26 -27.67 -7.18
CA ILE A 11 2.58 -27.02 -7.34
C ILE A 11 2.39 -25.51 -7.53
N ILE A 12 1.51 -25.09 -8.43
CA ILE A 12 1.23 -23.67 -8.66
C ILE A 12 0.68 -23.01 -7.38
N GLY A 13 -0.26 -23.64 -6.70
CA GLY A 13 -0.88 -23.13 -5.48
C GLY A 13 0.13 -22.89 -4.35
N PHE A 14 1.01 -23.86 -4.06
CA PHE A 14 2.07 -23.70 -3.06
C PHE A 14 3.05 -22.60 -3.42
N ASN A 15 3.43 -22.47 -4.70
CA ASN A 15 4.33 -21.41 -5.16
C ASN A 15 3.70 -20.02 -5.07
N ILE A 16 2.43 -19.89 -5.45
CA ILE A 16 1.70 -18.62 -5.29
C ILE A 16 1.66 -18.22 -3.82
N LEU A 17 1.30 -19.14 -2.94
CA LEU A 17 1.21 -18.88 -1.50
C LEU A 17 2.57 -18.51 -0.92
N TYR A 18 3.63 -19.23 -1.28
CA TYR A 18 4.99 -18.95 -0.84
C TYR A 18 5.46 -17.56 -1.32
N MET A 19 5.40 -17.29 -2.63
CA MET A 19 5.90 -16.05 -3.19
C MET A 19 5.07 -14.81 -2.80
N ALA A 20 3.76 -14.97 -2.64
CA ALA A 20 2.92 -13.92 -2.09
C ALA A 20 3.32 -13.58 -0.65
N SER A 21 3.63 -14.60 0.17
CA SER A 21 4.10 -14.41 1.55
C SER A 21 5.47 -13.72 1.60
N VAL A 22 6.44 -14.14 0.77
CA VAL A 22 7.78 -13.51 0.64
C VAL A 22 7.65 -12.03 0.26
N THR A 23 6.83 -11.74 -0.74
CA THR A 23 6.60 -10.37 -1.21
C THR A 23 5.99 -9.52 -0.10
N LEU A 24 4.95 -10.01 0.55
CA LEU A 24 4.27 -9.31 1.64
C LEU A 24 5.22 -9.06 2.82
N ARG A 25 6.01 -10.07 3.23
CA ARG A 25 7.01 -9.94 4.29
C ARG A 25 8.04 -8.85 3.97
N THR A 26 8.55 -8.84 2.75
CA THR A 26 9.54 -7.84 2.32
C THR A 26 8.98 -6.43 2.45
N ILE A 27 7.75 -6.21 2.02
CA ILE A 27 7.07 -4.92 2.15
C ILE A 27 6.83 -4.55 3.62
N LEU A 28 6.42 -5.50 4.46
CA LEU A 28 6.23 -5.28 5.90
C LEU A 28 7.55 -4.88 6.60
N VAL A 29 8.68 -5.49 6.22
CA VAL A 29 10.01 -5.11 6.74
C VAL A 29 10.36 -3.68 6.35
N ILE A 30 10.18 -3.31 5.09
CA ILE A 30 10.44 -1.95 4.59
C ILE A 30 9.58 -0.92 5.32
N LYS A 31 8.33 -1.27 5.63
CA LYS A 31 7.39 -0.41 6.37
C LYS A 31 7.59 -0.42 7.89
N GLY A 32 8.57 -1.16 8.40
CA GLY A 32 8.92 -1.20 9.84
C GLY A 32 8.06 -2.13 10.70
N TYR A 33 7.24 -2.98 10.11
CA TYR A 33 6.41 -3.97 10.82
C TYR A 33 7.18 -5.29 11.08
N SER A 34 8.35 -5.17 11.72
CA SER A 34 9.32 -6.28 11.88
C SER A 34 8.75 -7.50 12.62
N LEU A 35 7.93 -7.30 13.65
CA LEU A 35 7.32 -8.41 14.40
C LEU A 35 6.37 -9.23 13.53
N ILE A 36 5.50 -8.58 12.76
CA ILE A 36 4.55 -9.25 11.86
C ILE A 36 5.33 -9.99 10.77
N ALA A 37 6.37 -9.35 10.21
CA ALA A 37 7.24 -9.96 9.23
C ALA A 37 7.96 -11.20 9.75
N SER A 38 8.38 -11.21 11.03
CA SER A 38 9.02 -12.38 11.66
C SER A 38 8.09 -13.57 11.77
N PHE A 39 6.85 -13.36 12.19
CA PHE A 39 5.84 -14.43 12.23
C PHE A 39 5.53 -14.97 10.83
N LEU A 40 5.40 -14.06 9.86
CA LEU A 40 5.16 -14.45 8.47
C LEU A 40 6.31 -15.27 7.88
N SER A 41 7.58 -14.98 8.28
CA SER A 41 8.75 -15.78 7.89
C SER A 41 8.69 -17.22 8.36
N MET A 42 8.15 -17.50 9.56
CA MET A 42 8.00 -18.87 10.05
C MET A 42 7.01 -19.65 9.19
N PHE A 43 5.89 -19.03 8.87
CA PHE A 43 4.89 -19.62 7.96
C PHE A 43 5.45 -19.84 6.55
N GLU A 44 6.21 -18.87 6.04
CA GLU A 44 6.85 -18.91 4.73
C GLU A 44 7.78 -20.11 4.57
N VAL A 45 8.64 -20.37 5.58
CA VAL A 45 9.57 -21.51 5.56
C VAL A 45 8.79 -22.84 5.58
N PHE A 46 7.72 -22.92 6.35
CA PHE A 46 6.87 -24.13 6.37
C PHE A 46 6.25 -24.41 4.99
N VAL A 47 5.65 -23.39 4.36
CA VAL A 47 5.05 -23.51 3.02
C VAL A 47 6.11 -23.87 1.97
N TYR A 48 7.30 -23.26 2.07
CA TYR A 48 8.43 -23.54 1.18
C TYR A 48 8.85 -25.01 1.24
N LEU A 49 9.05 -25.56 2.44
CA LEU A 49 9.47 -26.95 2.61
C LEU A 49 8.43 -27.93 2.04
N MET A 50 7.14 -27.67 2.27
CA MET A 50 6.06 -28.50 1.74
C MET A 50 6.02 -28.44 0.20
N GLY A 51 6.09 -27.24 -0.37
CA GLY A 51 6.07 -27.05 -1.83
C GLY A 51 7.30 -27.64 -2.50
N LEU A 52 8.49 -27.45 -1.90
CA LEU A 52 9.75 -27.99 -2.43
C LEU A 52 9.76 -29.51 -2.49
N THR A 53 9.28 -30.19 -1.45
CA THR A 53 9.20 -31.67 -1.43
C THR A 53 8.36 -32.18 -2.60
N ILE A 54 7.18 -31.59 -2.82
CA ILE A 54 6.29 -31.98 -3.94
C ILE A 54 6.97 -31.81 -5.29
N VAL A 55 7.73 -30.74 -5.48
CA VAL A 55 8.41 -30.44 -6.74
C VAL A 55 9.58 -31.38 -6.97
N LEU A 56 10.41 -31.63 -5.94
CA LEU A 56 11.59 -32.51 -6.06
C LEU A 56 11.21 -33.95 -6.42
N ASP A 57 10.09 -34.44 -5.88
CA ASP A 57 9.58 -35.78 -6.17
C ASP A 57 9.03 -35.91 -7.61
N ASN A 58 8.87 -34.80 -8.33
CA ASN A 58 8.21 -34.77 -9.65
C ASN A 58 8.99 -33.94 -10.71
N LEU A 59 10.31 -33.78 -10.55
CA LEU A 59 11.17 -33.01 -11.45
C LEU A 59 11.35 -33.62 -12.84
N ASP A 60 11.10 -34.91 -12.99
CA ASP A 60 11.30 -35.64 -14.25
C ASP A 60 10.41 -35.12 -15.40
N ASN A 61 9.34 -34.41 -15.06
CA ASN A 61 8.43 -33.84 -16.03
C ASN A 61 8.66 -32.34 -16.20
N PRO A 62 9.12 -31.86 -17.37
CA PRO A 62 9.36 -30.44 -17.63
C PRO A 62 8.11 -29.54 -17.47
N ILE A 63 6.91 -30.12 -17.58
CA ILE A 63 5.65 -29.38 -17.35
C ILE A 63 5.53 -28.97 -15.88
N ASN A 64 5.99 -29.81 -14.95
CA ASN A 64 5.97 -29.50 -13.51
C ASN A 64 6.94 -28.37 -13.18
N VAL A 65 8.11 -28.34 -13.82
CA VAL A 65 9.10 -27.26 -13.70
C VAL A 65 8.51 -25.95 -14.23
N PHE A 66 7.85 -25.99 -15.39
CA PHE A 66 7.18 -24.82 -15.95
C PHE A 66 6.05 -24.31 -15.04
N ALA A 67 5.23 -25.22 -14.51
CA ALA A 67 4.18 -24.88 -13.55
C ALA A 67 4.73 -24.22 -12.27
N TYR A 68 5.89 -24.69 -11.80
CA TYR A 68 6.60 -24.09 -10.68
C TYR A 68 7.01 -22.64 -10.97
N CYS A 69 7.64 -22.39 -12.13
CA CYS A 69 8.05 -21.06 -12.54
C CYS A 69 6.86 -20.10 -12.73
N MET A 70 5.76 -20.59 -13.30
CA MET A 70 4.53 -19.83 -13.46
C MET A 70 3.91 -19.46 -12.11
N GLY A 71 3.84 -20.42 -11.17
CA GLY A 71 3.35 -20.19 -9.82
C GLY A 71 4.15 -19.12 -9.08
N TRP A 72 5.47 -19.11 -9.28
CA TRP A 72 6.37 -18.09 -8.71
C TRP A 72 6.02 -16.67 -9.20
N GLY A 73 5.94 -16.47 -10.53
CA GLY A 73 5.60 -15.16 -11.10
C GLY A 73 4.22 -14.65 -10.69
N ILE A 74 3.22 -15.53 -10.74
CA ILE A 74 1.85 -15.22 -10.29
C ILE A 74 1.83 -14.87 -8.80
N GLY A 75 2.59 -15.56 -7.97
CA GLY A 75 2.68 -15.32 -6.54
C GLY A 75 3.22 -13.93 -6.19
N VAL A 76 4.25 -13.46 -6.91
CA VAL A 76 4.77 -12.08 -6.75
C VAL A 76 3.69 -11.05 -7.09
N TYR A 77 2.96 -11.26 -8.17
CA TYR A 77 1.87 -10.37 -8.58
C TYR A 77 0.77 -10.30 -7.51
N PHE A 78 0.32 -11.45 -6.99
CA PHE A 78 -0.70 -11.47 -5.94
C PHE A 78 -0.19 -10.86 -4.64
N GLY A 79 1.05 -11.11 -4.23
CA GLY A 79 1.65 -10.51 -3.04
C GLY A 79 1.66 -8.98 -3.11
N SER A 80 2.03 -8.42 -4.27
CA SER A 80 2.01 -6.96 -4.49
C SER A 80 0.59 -6.39 -4.48
N ARG A 81 -0.38 -7.11 -5.05
CA ARG A 81 -1.79 -6.68 -5.04
C ARG A 81 -2.41 -6.69 -3.64
N ILE A 82 -2.07 -7.67 -2.83
CA ILE A 82 -2.51 -7.71 -1.42
C ILE A 82 -1.96 -6.50 -0.66
N GLU A 83 -0.69 -6.14 -0.85
CA GLU A 83 -0.10 -4.94 -0.24
C GLU A 83 -0.80 -3.66 -0.68
N GLU A 84 -1.05 -3.48 -1.98
CA GLU A 84 -1.80 -2.34 -2.50
C GLU A 84 -3.20 -2.24 -1.87
N TYR A 85 -3.89 -3.38 -1.69
CA TYR A 85 -5.20 -3.43 -1.07
C TYR A 85 -5.15 -3.09 0.42
N MET A 86 -4.15 -3.59 1.15
CA MET A 86 -3.94 -3.27 2.56
C MET A 86 -3.61 -1.78 2.76
N ALA A 87 -3.00 -1.13 1.76
CA ALA A 87 -2.66 0.29 1.73
C ALA A 87 -2.09 0.79 3.06
N LEU A 88 -1.11 0.04 3.59
CA LEU A 88 -0.49 0.33 4.89
C LEU A 88 0.33 1.62 4.85
N GLY A 89 0.19 2.42 5.92
CA GLY A 89 0.99 3.63 6.11
C GLY A 89 0.24 4.93 5.82
N TYR A 90 1.03 5.98 5.67
CA TYR A 90 0.56 7.35 5.42
C TYR A 90 1.26 7.92 4.20
N VAL A 91 0.57 8.82 3.52
CA VAL A 91 1.10 9.59 2.40
C VAL A 91 0.96 11.09 2.68
N THR A 92 1.92 11.84 2.19
CA THR A 92 1.85 13.30 2.12
C THR A 92 1.54 13.68 0.68
N VAL A 93 0.44 14.36 0.48
CA VAL A 93 0.02 14.89 -0.81
C VAL A 93 0.31 16.39 -0.82
N GLN A 94 1.18 16.80 -1.73
CA GLN A 94 1.49 18.20 -1.98
C GLN A 94 0.77 18.63 -3.26
N ILE A 95 -0.02 19.69 -3.16
CA ILE A 95 -0.86 20.21 -4.23
C ILE A 95 -0.39 21.62 -4.53
N VAL A 96 -0.12 21.90 -5.78
CA VAL A 96 0.27 23.24 -6.26
C VAL A 96 -0.78 23.73 -7.24
N VAL A 97 -1.44 24.82 -6.86
CA VAL A 97 -2.52 25.44 -7.64
C VAL A 97 -2.24 26.92 -7.89
N ASP A 98 -3.06 27.56 -8.69
CA ASP A 98 -2.99 29.00 -8.87
C ASP A 98 -3.31 29.71 -7.55
N SER A 99 -2.72 30.90 -7.35
CA SER A 99 -2.95 31.71 -6.15
C SER A 99 -4.41 32.17 -5.99
N LEU A 100 -5.20 32.13 -7.06
CA LEU A 100 -6.62 32.49 -7.06
C LEU A 100 -7.54 31.39 -6.48
N GLU A 101 -7.05 30.15 -6.37
CA GLU A 101 -7.83 29.03 -5.84
C GLU A 101 -7.86 28.98 -4.30
N HIS A 102 -8.37 30.05 -3.69
CA HIS A 102 -8.43 30.21 -2.22
C HIS A 102 -9.42 29.27 -1.53
N GLU A 103 -10.37 28.69 -2.26
CA GLU A 103 -11.41 27.84 -1.71
C GLU A 103 -10.95 26.41 -1.43
N LEU A 104 -9.97 25.90 -2.19
CA LEU A 104 -9.49 24.51 -2.08
C LEU A 104 -9.02 24.12 -0.66
N PRO A 105 -8.22 24.94 0.07
CA PRO A 105 -7.83 24.57 1.45
C PRO A 105 -9.03 24.42 2.39
N SER A 106 -10.01 25.31 2.29
CA SER A 106 -11.23 25.30 3.12
C SER A 106 -12.13 24.12 2.77
N TYR A 107 -12.27 23.80 1.49
CA TYR A 107 -13.00 22.66 1.00
C TYR A 107 -12.42 21.34 1.54
N LEU A 108 -11.12 21.13 1.43
CA LEU A 108 -10.47 19.93 1.95
C LEU A 108 -10.55 19.83 3.47
N ARG A 109 -10.44 20.94 4.20
CA ARG A 109 -10.64 20.98 5.67
C ARG A 109 -12.06 20.58 6.05
N ASN A 110 -13.07 21.03 5.33
CA ASN A 110 -14.47 20.65 5.56
C ASN A 110 -14.72 19.15 5.31
N HIS A 111 -13.96 18.52 4.43
CA HIS A 111 -13.96 17.07 4.22
C HIS A 111 -13.11 16.30 5.23
N GLY A 112 -12.59 16.97 6.27
CA GLY A 112 -11.90 16.34 7.38
C GLY A 112 -10.41 16.10 7.18
N TYR A 113 -9.79 16.75 6.17
CA TYR A 113 -8.34 16.69 5.95
C TYR A 113 -7.62 17.78 6.74
N GLY A 114 -6.46 17.43 7.30
CA GLY A 114 -5.53 18.41 7.87
C GLY A 114 -4.70 19.05 6.75
N VAL A 115 -4.98 20.32 6.45
CA VAL A 115 -4.34 21.04 5.34
C VAL A 115 -3.48 22.18 5.88
N THR A 116 -2.19 22.13 5.56
CA THR A 116 -1.27 23.27 5.70
C THR A 116 -1.11 23.91 4.34
N SER A 117 -1.19 25.24 4.26
CA SER A 117 -1.04 25.97 3.00
C SER A 117 -0.12 27.19 3.16
N TRP A 118 0.63 27.47 2.10
CA TRP A 118 1.49 28.65 1.99
C TRP A 118 1.60 29.10 0.54
N TYR A 119 2.08 30.31 0.32
CA TYR A 119 2.36 30.84 -1.00
C TYR A 119 3.81 30.61 -1.39
N GLY A 120 4.02 30.24 -2.64
CA GLY A 120 5.33 30.12 -3.26
C GLY A 120 5.39 30.89 -4.58
N ASP A 121 6.59 31.15 -5.07
CA ASP A 121 6.81 31.80 -6.36
C ASP A 121 6.97 30.73 -7.46
N GLY A 122 6.12 30.78 -8.45
CA GLY A 122 6.17 29.96 -9.66
C GLY A 122 6.66 30.73 -10.86
N LYS A 123 6.96 30.06 -11.98
CA LYS A 123 7.44 30.70 -13.22
C LYS A 123 6.50 31.81 -13.72
N ASN A 124 5.20 31.62 -13.57
CA ASN A 124 4.16 32.50 -14.11
C ASN A 124 3.42 33.29 -13.01
N GLY A 125 4.04 33.48 -11.82
CA GLY A 125 3.45 34.21 -10.72
C GLY A 125 3.32 33.35 -9.42
N LYS A 126 2.60 33.90 -8.46
CA LYS A 126 2.39 33.26 -7.18
C LYS A 126 1.57 31.98 -7.31
N ARG A 127 1.93 30.96 -6.54
CA ARG A 127 1.24 29.69 -6.45
C ARG A 127 0.80 29.45 -5.02
N LEU A 128 -0.37 28.84 -4.84
CA LEU A 128 -0.81 28.32 -3.56
C LEU A 128 -0.39 26.86 -3.45
N ILE A 129 0.39 26.55 -2.42
CA ILE A 129 0.89 25.21 -2.14
C ILE A 129 0.15 24.69 -0.93
N LEU A 130 -0.44 23.49 -1.05
CA LEU A 130 -1.11 22.80 0.04
C LEU A 130 -0.35 21.52 0.34
N GLN A 131 -0.27 21.17 1.62
CA GLN A 131 0.28 19.90 2.09
C GLN A 131 -0.74 19.21 2.97
N VAL A 132 -1.05 17.95 2.61
CA VAL A 132 -2.05 17.12 3.28
C VAL A 132 -1.42 15.80 3.65
N LEU A 133 -1.35 15.49 4.95
CA LEU A 133 -0.99 14.16 5.42
C LEU A 133 -2.27 13.33 5.58
N THR A 134 -2.32 12.17 4.94
CA THR A 134 -3.48 11.27 5.04
C THR A 134 -3.05 9.80 5.09
N LYS A 135 -3.98 8.90 5.45
CA LYS A 135 -3.75 7.47 5.31
C LYS A 135 -3.69 7.09 3.83
N ARG A 136 -2.84 6.14 3.47
CA ARG A 136 -2.68 5.69 2.09
C ARG A 136 -4.00 5.17 1.48
N ASN A 137 -4.86 4.53 2.27
CA ASN A 137 -6.17 4.09 1.79
C ASN A 137 -7.15 5.23 1.44
N ASN A 138 -6.92 6.44 1.97
CA ASN A 138 -7.73 7.63 1.67
C ASN A 138 -7.14 8.50 0.54
N GLU A 139 -5.97 8.16 0.03
CA GLU A 139 -5.29 8.93 -1.02
C GLU A 139 -6.15 9.08 -2.27
N LYS A 140 -6.76 8.00 -2.75
CA LYS A 140 -7.62 8.03 -3.94
C LYS A 140 -8.80 8.98 -3.77
N ASN A 141 -9.43 8.99 -2.60
CA ASN A 141 -10.54 9.90 -2.31
C ASN A 141 -10.06 11.37 -2.26
N LEU A 142 -8.89 11.61 -1.68
CA LEU A 142 -8.29 12.94 -1.66
C LEU A 142 -7.98 13.44 -3.07
N LEU A 143 -7.37 12.60 -3.91
CA LEU A 143 -7.06 12.93 -5.31
C LEU A 143 -8.33 13.19 -6.12
N TYR A 144 -9.41 12.44 -5.87
CA TYR A 144 -10.70 12.68 -6.50
C TYR A 144 -11.25 14.08 -6.15
N LEU A 145 -11.25 14.45 -4.86
CA LEU A 145 -11.72 15.77 -4.39
C LEU A 145 -10.89 16.92 -4.98
N ILE A 146 -9.57 16.72 -5.09
CA ILE A 146 -8.69 17.71 -5.70
C ILE A 146 -9.03 17.90 -7.18
N ASN A 147 -9.20 16.79 -7.91
CA ASN A 147 -9.49 16.82 -9.34
C ASN A 147 -10.87 17.42 -9.65
N GLU A 148 -11.83 17.29 -8.74
CA GLU A 148 -13.18 17.86 -8.88
C GLU A 148 -13.14 19.41 -8.87
N LEU A 149 -12.35 20.01 -7.97
CA LEU A 149 -12.27 21.46 -7.83
C LEU A 149 -11.15 22.07 -8.66
N SER A 150 -10.05 21.39 -8.84
CA SER A 150 -8.85 21.92 -9.48
C SER A 150 -8.21 20.87 -10.41
N PRO A 151 -8.83 20.58 -11.57
CA PRO A 151 -8.34 19.56 -12.51
C PRO A 151 -6.94 19.86 -13.08
N GLN A 152 -6.52 21.13 -13.07
CA GLN A 152 -5.20 21.56 -13.55
C GLN A 152 -4.15 21.65 -12.44
N SER A 153 -4.46 21.21 -11.24
CA SER A 153 -3.51 21.21 -10.13
C SER A 153 -2.33 20.28 -10.41
N PHE A 154 -1.13 20.70 -10.01
CA PHE A 154 0.03 19.83 -9.98
C PHE A 154 0.07 19.12 -8.62
N VAL A 155 0.02 17.80 -8.63
CA VAL A 155 -0.07 16.99 -7.41
C VAL A 155 1.11 16.04 -7.33
N ILE A 156 1.79 16.01 -6.18
CA ILE A 156 2.84 15.07 -5.85
C ILE A 156 2.41 14.30 -4.60
N SER A 157 2.47 12.98 -4.65
CA SER A 157 2.25 12.12 -3.49
C SER A 157 3.55 11.38 -3.15
N TYR A 158 3.91 11.35 -1.86
CA TYR A 158 5.08 10.63 -1.36
C TYR A 158 4.84 10.07 0.03
N GLU A 159 5.50 8.95 0.34
CA GLU A 159 5.43 8.34 1.67
C GLU A 159 6.45 9.01 2.61
N PRO A 160 6.01 9.65 3.72
CA PRO A 160 6.93 10.21 4.68
C PRO A 160 7.63 9.09 5.46
N LYS A 161 8.94 9.15 5.57
CA LYS A 161 9.71 8.19 6.37
C LYS A 161 9.37 8.26 7.87
N TYR A 162 9.06 9.47 8.35
CA TYR A 162 8.73 9.74 9.73
C TYR A 162 7.89 11.01 9.85
N PHE A 163 6.92 11.00 10.75
CA PHE A 163 6.18 12.20 11.17
C PHE A 163 5.81 12.10 12.65
N LYS A 164 5.68 13.24 13.32
CA LYS A 164 5.28 13.33 14.73
C LYS A 164 4.25 14.44 14.91
N GLY A 165 3.10 14.10 15.50
CA GLY A 165 2.02 15.08 15.71
C GLY A 165 1.14 15.27 14.47
N GLY A 166 0.41 16.38 14.43
CA GLY A 166 -0.49 16.77 13.36
C GLY A 166 -1.98 16.49 13.65
N PHE A 167 -2.83 16.88 12.71
CA PHE A 167 -4.29 16.86 12.82
C PHE A 167 -4.86 15.45 13.13
N TRP A 168 -4.34 14.40 12.51
CA TRP A 168 -4.79 13.03 12.69
C TRP A 168 -4.51 12.45 14.07
N VAL A 169 -3.36 12.78 14.65
CA VAL A 169 -2.99 12.31 16.00
C VAL A 169 -3.93 12.85 17.06
N ASN A 170 -4.36 14.09 16.91
CA ASN A 170 -5.31 14.72 17.82
C ASN A 170 -6.73 14.15 17.67
N ARG A 171 -7.15 13.81 16.46
CA ARG A 171 -8.46 13.19 16.20
C ARG A 171 -8.55 11.76 16.77
N LEU A 172 -7.48 10.97 16.67
CA LEU A 172 -7.40 9.65 17.29
C LEU A 172 -7.43 9.73 18.83
N LYS A 173 -6.70 10.69 19.43
CA LYS A 173 -6.75 10.93 20.88
C LYS A 173 -8.14 11.40 21.32
N GLY A 174 -8.80 12.25 20.56
CA GLY A 174 -10.17 12.72 20.85
C GLY A 174 -11.20 11.58 20.87
N ASN A 175 -11.09 10.60 19.98
CA ASN A 175 -11.97 9.43 19.96
C ASN A 175 -11.70 8.45 21.12
N PHE A 176 -10.45 8.29 21.55
CA PHE A 176 -10.12 7.48 22.74
C PHE A 176 -10.64 8.09 24.04
N VAL A 177 -10.57 9.40 24.17
CA VAL A 177 -11.10 10.12 25.35
C VAL A 177 -12.62 10.10 25.40
N ARG A 178 -13.28 10.06 24.23
CA ARG A 178 -14.77 10.01 24.16
C ARG A 178 -15.33 8.61 24.46
N ASN A 179 -14.61 7.54 24.13
CA ASN A 179 -15.02 6.16 24.43
C ASN A 179 -14.76 5.74 25.90
N ASN A 180 -13.89 6.46 26.63
CA ASN A 180 -13.65 6.17 28.06
C ASN A 180 -14.51 7.00 29.02
N LYS A 181 -15.49 7.76 28.52
CA LYS A 181 -16.43 8.58 29.34
C LYS A 181 -17.87 8.10 29.24
N ASN A 182 -18.13 6.91 28.71
CA ASN A 182 -19.45 6.24 28.75
C ASN A 182 -19.39 4.97 29.58
#